data_88194736d2ed2510ffb37d94d6c7407f
#
_entry.id   88194736d2ed2510ffb37d94d6c7407f
#
_cell.length_a   1.000
_cell.length_b   1.000
_cell.length_c   1.000
_cell.angle_alpha   90.00
_cell.angle_beta   90.00
_cell.angle_gamma   90.00
#
_symmetry.space_group_name_H-M   'P 1'
#
loop_
_entity.id
_entity.type
_entity.pdbx_description
1 polymer ?
#
loop_
_entity_poly.entity_id
_entity_poly.type
_entity_poly.pdbx_seq_one_letter_code
_entity_poly.pdbx_strand_id
1 'polypeptide(L)'
;SYATARSIYTSSKVTKGLNAKIPVITYNGAFIVDNCTREVLHATYFDRNVYNLLRELFSEGVYPIVYSIVGGKERFSYYPSKSSKTILGFAASRNDERKRIVDSEEELVAGNIFYITCIETPEKIKPFYDKYKDIYHCVYQRDIYSDEQWLEIMPKDVTKASAVKKLKQITKSDYVVVFGDGINDLEMFGAADECYAMANAEPELKAVATNIIESNDNDGVAHWLAEKEI
;
A
#
# COMPACT_ATOMS: atom_id res chain seq x y z
N SER A 1 -5.26 0.75 15.73
CA SER A 1 -4.39 0.95 14.56
C SER A 1 -5.16 0.80 13.26
N TYR A 2 -4.56 1.19 12.14
CA TYR A 2 -5.06 0.89 10.80
C TYR A 2 -3.94 0.46 9.87
N ALA A 3 -4.31 -0.32 8.83
CA ALA A 3 -3.43 -0.75 7.76
C ALA A 3 -4.01 -0.30 6.40
N THR A 4 -3.20 0.37 5.58
CA THR A 4 -3.66 0.99 4.34
C THR A 4 -2.62 0.92 3.22
N ALA A 5 -3.10 0.89 1.97
CA ALA A 5 -2.25 1.11 0.80
C ALA A 5 -1.76 2.56 0.68
N ARG A 6 -2.41 3.50 1.37
CA ARG A 6 -2.07 4.92 1.32
C ARG A 6 -0.79 5.22 2.09
N SER A 7 -0.17 6.36 1.76
CA SER A 7 0.88 6.97 2.58
C SER A 7 0.30 7.56 3.86
N ILE A 8 1.16 7.85 4.84
CA ILE A 8 0.77 8.57 6.04
C ILE A 8 0.21 9.98 5.71
N TYR A 9 0.71 10.64 4.67
CA TYR A 9 0.23 11.95 4.20
C TYR A 9 -1.23 11.93 3.73
N THR A 10 -1.62 10.87 3.03
CA THR A 10 -2.97 10.76 2.48
C THR A 10 -3.93 10.12 3.47
N SER A 11 -3.50 9.13 4.24
CA SER A 11 -4.33 8.49 5.25
C SER A 11 -4.68 9.44 6.41
N SER A 12 -3.74 10.27 6.87
CA SER A 12 -4.00 11.22 7.95
C SER A 12 -5.10 12.25 7.65
N LYS A 13 -5.41 12.51 6.37
CA LYS A 13 -6.50 13.40 5.98
C LYS A 13 -7.87 12.80 6.27
N VAL A 14 -8.01 11.48 6.10
CA VAL A 14 -9.28 10.75 6.31
C VAL A 14 -9.41 10.18 7.73
N THR A 15 -8.27 10.03 8.44
CA THR A 15 -8.25 9.56 9.83
C THR A 15 -8.14 10.71 10.84
N LYS A 16 -8.39 11.94 10.40
CA LYS A 16 -8.36 13.12 11.28
C LYS A 16 -9.38 12.96 12.40
N GLY A 17 -8.92 13.06 13.63
CA GLY A 17 -9.77 12.91 14.84
C GLY A 17 -9.69 11.52 15.46
N LEU A 18 -9.16 10.50 14.78
CA LEU A 18 -8.86 9.23 15.41
C LEU A 18 -7.64 9.39 16.34
N ASN A 19 -7.84 9.06 17.62
CA ASN A 19 -6.76 9.05 18.60
C ASN A 19 -5.95 7.75 18.49
N ALA A 20 -5.25 7.59 17.38
CA ALA A 20 -4.39 6.44 17.18
C ALA A 20 -3.04 6.65 17.86
N LYS A 21 -2.94 6.25 19.12
CA LYS A 21 -1.65 6.17 19.85
C LYS A 21 -0.80 4.99 19.39
N ILE A 22 -1.43 4.02 18.74
CA ILE A 22 -0.75 2.82 18.20
C ILE A 22 -0.18 3.17 16.81
N PRO A 23 1.04 2.71 16.49
CA PRO A 23 1.61 2.90 15.16
C PRO A 23 0.71 2.39 14.05
N VAL A 24 0.81 2.96 12.87
CA VAL A 24 -0.02 2.67 11.71
C VAL A 24 0.78 2.00 10.60
N ILE A 25 0.12 1.13 9.84
CA ILE A 25 0.71 0.43 8.71
C ILE A 25 0.33 1.17 7.42
N THR A 26 1.33 1.56 6.63
CA THR A 26 1.14 2.30 5.38
C THR A 26 1.81 1.60 4.20
N TYR A 27 1.42 1.99 2.96
CA TYR A 27 1.95 1.40 1.74
C TYR A 27 1.85 -0.14 1.71
N ASN A 28 0.66 -0.68 2.00
CA ASN A 28 0.40 -2.13 2.07
C ASN A 28 1.34 -2.91 3.00
N GLY A 29 1.98 -2.24 3.96
CA GLY A 29 2.90 -2.88 4.89
C GLY A 29 4.37 -2.53 4.70
N ALA A 30 4.71 -1.71 3.69
CA ALA A 30 6.10 -1.28 3.51
C ALA A 30 6.63 -0.48 4.70
N PHE A 31 5.77 0.30 5.36
CA PHE A 31 6.15 1.07 6.53
C PHE A 31 5.21 0.83 7.72
N ILE A 32 5.80 0.82 8.91
CA ILE A 32 5.11 1.00 10.19
C ILE A 32 5.58 2.34 10.75
N VAL A 33 4.65 3.25 10.98
CA VAL A 33 4.92 4.65 11.32
C VAL A 33 4.26 4.99 12.66
N ASP A 34 5.00 5.61 13.57
CA ASP A 34 4.39 6.22 14.76
C ASP A 34 3.43 7.32 14.32
N ASN A 35 2.17 7.17 14.70
CA ASN A 35 1.13 8.09 14.23
C ASN A 35 1.21 9.49 14.85
N CYS A 36 1.90 9.64 15.97
CA CYS A 36 2.06 10.92 16.68
C CYS A 36 3.32 11.66 16.20
N THR A 37 4.47 10.98 16.23
CA THR A 37 5.78 11.57 15.93
C THR A 37 6.11 11.55 14.43
N ARG A 38 5.43 10.68 13.66
CA ARG A 38 5.73 10.39 12.24
C ARG A 38 7.06 9.67 12.04
N GLU A 39 7.67 9.18 13.09
CA GLU A 39 8.86 8.34 13.02
C GLU A 39 8.56 7.02 12.34
N VAL A 40 9.45 6.59 11.43
CA VAL A 40 9.36 5.28 10.78
C VAL A 40 9.98 4.23 11.70
N LEU A 41 9.13 3.40 12.32
CA LEU A 41 9.53 2.34 13.24
C LEU A 41 9.99 1.08 12.51
N HIS A 42 9.49 0.87 11.30
CA HIS A 42 9.90 -0.22 10.43
C HIS A 42 9.71 0.18 8.98
N ALA A 43 10.68 -0.18 8.13
CA ALA A 43 10.61 0.03 6.69
C ALA A 43 11.20 -1.18 5.97
N THR A 44 10.58 -1.57 4.86
CA THR A 44 11.07 -2.61 3.96
C THR A 44 11.34 -2.00 2.58
N TYR A 45 12.55 -2.17 2.09
CA TYR A 45 13.00 -1.66 0.80
C TYR A 45 13.29 -2.81 -0.16
N PHE A 46 13.25 -2.53 -1.45
CA PHE A 46 13.76 -3.46 -2.45
C PHE A 46 15.26 -3.68 -2.30
N ASP A 47 15.69 -4.86 -2.67
CA ASP A 47 17.11 -5.16 -2.92
C ASP A 47 17.55 -4.61 -4.30
N ARG A 48 18.83 -4.81 -4.65
CA ARG A 48 19.39 -4.32 -5.92
C ARG A 48 18.78 -4.94 -7.17
N ASN A 49 18.06 -6.06 -7.07
CA ASN A 49 17.45 -6.72 -8.23
C ASN A 49 16.30 -5.88 -8.82
N VAL A 50 15.72 -4.96 -8.05
CA VAL A 50 14.70 -4.02 -8.54
C VAL A 50 15.17 -3.21 -9.76
N TYR A 51 16.47 -2.92 -9.86
CA TYR A 51 17.00 -2.19 -11.00
C TYR A 51 16.93 -2.99 -12.32
N ASN A 52 16.87 -4.33 -12.27
CA ASN A 52 16.65 -5.14 -13.46
C ASN A 52 15.19 -5.00 -13.94
N LEU A 53 14.24 -5.07 -13.01
CA LEU A 53 12.82 -4.81 -13.29
C LEU A 53 12.63 -3.42 -13.90
N LEU A 54 13.20 -2.38 -13.29
CA LEU A 54 13.03 -1.00 -13.76
C LEU A 54 13.62 -0.80 -15.17
N ARG A 55 14.80 -1.36 -15.46
CA ARG A 55 15.39 -1.33 -16.80
C ARG A 55 14.52 -2.04 -17.84
N GLU A 56 13.90 -3.16 -17.50
CA GLU A 56 12.97 -3.83 -18.39
C GLU A 56 11.71 -2.99 -18.63
N LEU A 57 11.14 -2.38 -17.59
CA LEU A 57 10.01 -1.46 -17.74
C LEU A 57 10.37 -0.31 -18.69
N PHE A 58 11.51 0.32 -18.51
CA PHE A 58 11.98 1.43 -19.35
C PHE A 58 12.20 1.00 -20.82
N SER A 59 12.76 -0.21 -21.05
CA SER A 59 12.98 -0.73 -22.41
C SER A 59 11.67 -0.96 -23.18
N GLU A 60 10.58 -1.26 -22.48
CA GLU A 60 9.23 -1.42 -23.03
C GLU A 60 8.41 -0.11 -23.00
N GLY A 61 9.06 1.01 -22.66
CA GLY A 61 8.43 2.33 -22.63
C GLY A 61 7.44 2.52 -21.49
N VAL A 62 7.56 1.73 -20.42
CA VAL A 62 6.76 1.87 -19.19
C VAL A 62 7.58 2.63 -18.14
N TYR A 63 7.16 3.86 -17.86
CA TYR A 63 7.82 4.73 -16.88
C TYR A 63 6.93 4.90 -15.64
N PRO A 64 7.18 4.12 -14.57
CA PRO A 64 6.34 4.12 -13.38
C PRO A 64 6.53 5.36 -12.51
N ILE A 65 5.65 5.50 -11.52
CA ILE A 65 5.94 6.28 -10.33
C ILE A 65 6.81 5.43 -9.42
N VAL A 66 7.95 5.94 -9.02
CA VAL A 66 8.88 5.28 -8.10
C VAL A 66 8.84 5.99 -6.75
N TYR A 67 8.49 5.24 -5.71
CA TYR A 67 8.49 5.76 -4.34
C TYR A 67 9.78 5.33 -3.64
N SER A 68 10.51 6.30 -3.13
CA SER A 68 11.81 6.06 -2.50
C SER A 68 12.12 7.07 -1.39
N ILE A 69 13.08 6.74 -0.55
CA ILE A 69 13.68 7.67 0.40
C ILE A 69 14.91 8.30 -0.28
N VAL A 70 14.81 9.57 -0.61
CA VAL A 70 15.89 10.37 -1.24
C VAL A 70 16.33 11.46 -0.27
N GLY A 71 17.60 11.45 0.12
CA GLY A 71 18.14 12.42 1.08
C GLY A 71 17.39 12.41 2.43
N GLY A 72 16.97 11.22 2.90
CA GLY A 72 16.23 11.06 4.14
C GLY A 72 14.75 11.46 4.08
N LYS A 73 14.22 11.82 2.91
CA LYS A 73 12.83 12.23 2.72
C LYS A 73 12.09 11.27 1.80
N GLU A 74 10.84 10.96 2.15
CA GLU A 74 9.92 10.21 1.29
C GLU A 74 9.64 11.00 0.02
N ARG A 75 9.78 10.36 -1.15
CA ARG A 75 9.50 10.92 -2.46
C ARG A 75 8.65 9.97 -3.28
N PHE A 76 7.77 10.52 -4.11
CA PHE A 76 7.26 9.85 -5.29
C PHE A 76 7.78 10.57 -6.54
N SER A 77 8.61 9.87 -7.28
CA SER A 77 9.31 10.39 -8.45
C SER A 77 8.63 9.93 -9.73
N TYR A 78 8.51 10.80 -10.71
CA TYR A 78 8.01 10.46 -12.03
C TYR A 78 8.73 11.29 -13.11
N TYR A 79 8.79 10.76 -14.33
CA TYR A 79 9.51 11.34 -15.47
C TYR A 79 8.51 11.87 -16.51
N PRO A 80 8.11 13.16 -16.46
CA PRO A 80 6.95 13.67 -17.23
C PRO A 80 7.03 13.44 -18.74
N SER A 81 8.20 13.60 -19.35
CA SER A 81 8.34 13.45 -20.81
C SER A 81 8.24 11.98 -21.28
N LYS A 82 8.26 11.02 -20.36
CA LYS A 82 8.19 9.58 -20.64
C LYS A 82 6.96 8.92 -20.02
N SER A 83 6.40 9.48 -18.97
CA SER A 83 5.25 8.93 -18.25
C SER A 83 3.95 8.99 -19.06
N SER A 84 3.05 8.03 -18.82
CA SER A 84 1.73 8.02 -19.43
C SER A 84 0.89 9.24 -19.00
N LYS A 85 -0.13 9.56 -19.79
CA LYS A 85 -1.07 10.65 -19.46
C LYS A 85 -1.73 10.43 -18.10
N THR A 86 -1.99 9.18 -17.75
CA THR A 86 -2.58 8.80 -16.48
C THR A 86 -1.66 9.07 -15.30
N ILE A 87 -0.39 8.70 -15.41
CA ILE A 87 0.61 9.04 -14.38
C ILE A 87 0.71 10.57 -14.22
N LEU A 88 0.67 11.32 -15.32
CA LEU A 88 0.66 12.79 -15.25
C LEU A 88 -0.58 13.33 -14.51
N GLY A 89 -1.75 12.79 -14.82
CA GLY A 89 -3.00 13.13 -14.12
C GLY A 89 -2.95 12.78 -12.63
N PHE A 90 -2.49 11.58 -12.31
CA PHE A 90 -2.26 11.14 -10.94
C PHE A 90 -1.31 12.07 -10.18
N ALA A 91 -0.17 12.41 -10.77
CA ALA A 91 0.80 13.32 -10.19
C ALA A 91 0.27 14.75 -10.04
N ALA A 92 -0.56 15.22 -10.99
CA ALA A 92 -1.20 16.52 -10.92
C ALA A 92 -2.22 16.64 -9.78
N SER A 93 -2.95 15.56 -9.48
CA SER A 93 -3.92 15.51 -8.38
C SER A 93 -3.27 15.51 -6.98
N ARG A 94 -1.96 15.31 -6.91
CA ARG A 94 -1.18 15.25 -5.65
C ARG A 94 -0.21 16.42 -5.58
N ASN A 95 -0.48 17.33 -4.68
CA ASN A 95 0.36 18.52 -4.49
C ASN A 95 0.89 18.54 -3.05
N ASP A 96 1.81 17.64 -2.75
CA ASP A 96 2.51 17.58 -1.47
C ASP A 96 4.03 17.52 -1.67
N GLU A 97 4.78 17.72 -0.60
CA GLU A 97 6.24 17.83 -0.61
C GLU A 97 6.99 16.58 -1.05
N ARG A 98 6.31 15.43 -1.14
CA ARG A 98 6.92 14.17 -1.61
C ARG A 98 7.09 14.16 -3.14
N LYS A 99 6.36 15.02 -3.84
CA LYS A 99 6.37 15.08 -5.30
C LYS A 99 7.76 15.46 -5.81
N ARG A 100 8.32 14.62 -6.67
CA ARG A 100 9.61 14.83 -7.29
C ARG A 100 9.53 14.61 -8.79
N ILE A 101 9.74 15.68 -9.55
CA ILE A 101 9.84 15.67 -11.00
C ILE A 101 11.29 15.38 -11.35
N VAL A 102 11.52 14.45 -12.28
CA VAL A 102 12.85 14.07 -12.74
C VAL A 102 12.91 14.14 -14.28
N ASP A 103 14.12 14.22 -14.81
CA ASP A 103 14.38 14.29 -16.26
C ASP A 103 15.34 13.19 -16.76
N SER A 104 15.70 12.25 -15.89
CA SER A 104 16.52 11.08 -16.23
C SER A 104 16.06 9.81 -15.50
N GLU A 105 16.43 8.65 -16.07
CA GLU A 105 16.18 7.34 -15.45
C GLU A 105 16.98 7.15 -14.15
N GLU A 106 18.21 7.67 -14.12
CA GLU A 106 19.06 7.62 -12.90
C GLU A 106 18.43 8.37 -11.74
N GLU A 107 17.87 9.54 -12.00
CA GLU A 107 17.13 10.28 -11.02
C GLU A 107 15.83 9.57 -10.59
N LEU A 108 15.12 8.95 -11.56
CA LEU A 108 13.87 8.25 -11.26
C LEU A 108 14.08 7.11 -10.28
N VAL A 109 15.21 6.39 -10.38
CA VAL A 109 15.53 5.24 -9.52
C VAL A 109 16.40 5.61 -8.29
N ALA A 110 16.54 6.89 -7.99
CA ALA A 110 17.38 7.35 -6.89
C ALA A 110 16.81 6.98 -5.51
N GLY A 111 17.72 6.69 -4.56
CA GLY A 111 17.38 6.44 -3.15
C GLY A 111 17.00 5.00 -2.84
N ASN A 112 16.43 4.80 -1.64
CA ASN A 112 15.97 3.48 -1.19
C ASN A 112 14.52 3.27 -1.67
N ILE A 113 14.35 2.49 -2.73
CA ILE A 113 13.04 2.23 -3.36
C ILE A 113 12.24 1.26 -2.47
N PHE A 114 10.95 1.56 -2.26
CA PHE A 114 10.06 0.72 -1.47
C PHE A 114 8.72 0.39 -2.15
N TYR A 115 8.34 1.15 -3.20
CA TYR A 115 7.07 0.96 -3.89
C TYR A 115 7.17 1.47 -5.33
N ILE A 116 6.56 0.76 -6.27
CA ILE A 116 6.54 1.10 -7.69
C ILE A 116 5.09 1.01 -8.16
N THR A 117 4.60 2.02 -8.88
CA THR A 117 3.25 2.04 -9.46
C THR A 117 3.34 2.28 -10.96
N CYS A 118 2.92 1.29 -11.75
CA CYS A 118 2.69 1.43 -13.17
C CYS A 118 1.20 1.66 -13.42
N ILE A 119 0.86 2.64 -14.25
CA ILE A 119 -0.51 2.91 -14.67
C ILE A 119 -0.48 3.03 -16.19
N GLU A 120 -0.91 1.97 -16.87
CA GLU A 120 -0.84 1.83 -18.32
C GLU A 120 -1.93 0.88 -18.82
N THR A 121 -1.98 0.65 -20.13
CA THR A 121 -2.91 -0.34 -20.69
C THR A 121 -2.56 -1.76 -20.23
N PRO A 122 -3.56 -2.67 -20.13
CA PRO A 122 -3.34 -4.04 -19.74
C PRO A 122 -2.27 -4.75 -20.57
N GLU A 123 -2.23 -4.48 -21.88
CA GLU A 123 -1.29 -5.12 -22.82
C GLU A 123 0.16 -4.81 -22.48
N LYS A 124 0.43 -3.61 -21.96
CA LYS A 124 1.78 -3.17 -21.58
C LYS A 124 2.24 -3.72 -20.23
N ILE A 125 1.35 -3.78 -19.22
CA ILE A 125 1.78 -4.10 -17.84
C ILE A 125 1.44 -5.50 -17.37
N LYS A 126 0.48 -6.20 -18.03
CA LYS A 126 0.16 -7.60 -17.73
C LYS A 126 1.37 -8.55 -17.87
N PRO A 127 2.23 -8.42 -18.91
CA PRO A 127 3.43 -9.27 -19.02
C PRO A 127 4.38 -9.11 -17.84
N PHE A 128 4.52 -7.90 -17.29
CA PHE A 128 5.34 -7.66 -16.09
C PHE A 128 4.72 -8.29 -14.85
N TYR A 129 3.41 -8.16 -14.66
CA TYR A 129 2.72 -8.85 -13.58
C TYR A 129 2.97 -10.35 -13.63
N ASP A 130 2.73 -10.99 -14.79
CA ASP A 130 2.88 -12.44 -14.95
C ASP A 130 4.32 -12.92 -14.70
N LYS A 131 5.32 -12.11 -15.09
CA LYS A 131 6.73 -12.39 -14.88
C LYS A 131 7.19 -12.22 -13.43
N TYR A 132 6.68 -11.21 -12.74
CA TYR A 132 7.25 -10.75 -11.47
C TYR A 132 6.41 -11.08 -10.23
N LYS A 133 5.16 -11.54 -10.36
CA LYS A 133 4.24 -11.85 -9.24
C LYS A 133 4.77 -12.90 -8.26
N ASP A 134 5.66 -13.78 -8.71
CA ASP A 134 6.26 -14.83 -7.86
C ASP A 134 7.58 -14.35 -7.20
N ILE A 135 8.16 -13.25 -7.71
CA ILE A 135 9.42 -12.66 -7.24
C ILE A 135 9.15 -11.52 -6.26
N TYR A 136 8.15 -10.72 -6.56
CA TYR A 136 7.73 -9.55 -5.77
C TYR A 136 6.28 -9.68 -5.32
N HIS A 137 5.87 -8.90 -4.34
CA HIS A 137 4.45 -8.73 -4.06
C HIS A 137 3.87 -7.77 -5.09
N CYS A 138 3.03 -8.30 -5.96
CA CYS A 138 2.41 -7.56 -7.06
C CYS A 138 0.89 -7.50 -6.87
N VAL A 139 0.34 -6.29 -6.90
CA VAL A 139 -1.12 -6.05 -6.95
C VAL A 139 -1.46 -5.58 -8.36
N TYR A 140 -2.26 -6.37 -9.07
CA TYR A 140 -2.72 -6.07 -10.42
C TYR A 140 -4.23 -5.89 -10.41
N GLN A 141 -4.68 -4.65 -10.50
CA GLN A 141 -6.10 -4.31 -10.35
C GLN A 141 -6.52 -3.22 -11.32
N ARG A 142 -7.81 -3.19 -11.66
CA ARG A 142 -8.41 -2.11 -12.39
C ARG A 142 -8.88 -1.05 -11.39
N ASP A 143 -8.59 0.21 -11.66
CA ASP A 143 -9.08 1.30 -10.84
C ASP A 143 -10.59 1.44 -11.02
N ILE A 144 -11.33 1.45 -9.92
CA ILE A 144 -12.81 1.52 -9.93
C ILE A 144 -13.36 2.88 -10.36
N TYR A 145 -12.53 3.92 -10.38
CA TYR A 145 -12.94 5.29 -10.72
C TYR A 145 -12.54 5.71 -12.14
N SER A 146 -11.40 5.23 -12.65
CA SER A 146 -10.84 5.64 -13.93
C SER A 146 -10.81 4.54 -15.00
N ASP A 147 -11.19 3.32 -14.65
CA ASP A 147 -11.14 2.12 -15.49
C ASP A 147 -9.73 1.78 -16.01
N GLU A 148 -8.71 2.37 -15.41
CA GLU A 148 -7.31 2.20 -15.80
C GLU A 148 -6.69 1.01 -15.11
N GLN A 149 -5.72 0.37 -15.78
CA GLN A 149 -5.03 -0.76 -15.21
C GLN A 149 -3.84 -0.30 -14.37
N TRP A 150 -3.80 -0.79 -13.14
CA TRP A 150 -2.72 -0.54 -12.19
C TRP A 150 -1.93 -1.80 -11.92
N LEU A 151 -0.62 -1.65 -11.85
CA LEU A 151 0.30 -2.66 -11.34
C LEU A 151 1.15 -2.00 -10.26
N GLU A 152 0.93 -2.41 -9.03
CA GLU A 152 1.72 -2.01 -7.88
C GLU A 152 2.71 -3.12 -7.55
N ILE A 153 3.98 -2.78 -7.37
CA ILE A 153 5.05 -3.73 -7.11
C ILE A 153 5.77 -3.31 -5.83
N MET A 154 5.92 -4.26 -4.92
CA MET A 154 6.56 -4.10 -3.63
C MET A 154 7.57 -5.22 -3.38
N PRO A 155 8.51 -5.08 -2.44
CA PRO A 155 9.31 -6.22 -1.97
C PRO A 155 8.42 -7.41 -1.61
N LYS A 156 8.89 -8.63 -1.85
CA LYS A 156 8.07 -9.85 -1.71
C LYS A 156 7.38 -9.98 -0.35
N ASP A 157 8.06 -9.60 0.72
CA ASP A 157 7.57 -9.74 2.09
C ASP A 157 6.73 -8.54 2.56
N VAL A 158 6.48 -7.56 1.69
CA VAL A 158 5.63 -6.40 2.01
C VAL A 158 4.18 -6.76 1.78
N THR A 159 3.50 -7.15 2.86
CA THR A 159 2.05 -7.40 2.90
C THR A 159 1.45 -6.79 4.17
N LYS A 160 0.14 -6.55 4.18
CA LYS A 160 -0.54 -6.14 5.42
C LYS A 160 -0.36 -7.19 6.52
N ALA A 161 -0.32 -8.47 6.16
CA ALA A 161 -0.12 -9.58 7.09
C ALA A 161 1.25 -9.55 7.77
N SER A 162 2.32 -9.38 6.99
CA SER A 162 3.69 -9.30 7.55
C SER A 162 3.85 -8.07 8.46
N ALA A 163 3.24 -6.95 8.07
CA ALA A 163 3.27 -5.72 8.86
C ALA A 163 2.45 -5.84 10.16
N VAL A 164 1.29 -6.54 10.15
CA VAL A 164 0.52 -6.83 11.38
C VAL A 164 1.35 -7.68 12.34
N LYS A 165 2.01 -8.74 11.85
CA LYS A 165 2.92 -9.56 12.68
C LYS A 165 4.05 -8.72 13.26
N LYS A 166 4.61 -7.81 12.47
CA LYS A 166 5.67 -6.91 12.94
C LYS A 166 5.15 -5.89 13.96
N LEU A 167 3.96 -5.33 13.72
CA LEU A 167 3.30 -4.41 14.64
C LEU A 167 2.98 -5.10 15.98
N LYS A 168 2.48 -6.34 15.96
CA LYS A 168 2.27 -7.18 17.17
C LYS A 168 3.54 -7.28 18.01
N GLN A 169 4.71 -7.47 17.37
CA GLN A 169 6.01 -7.49 18.05
C GLN A 169 6.39 -6.11 18.65
N ILE A 170 6.21 -5.03 17.89
CA ILE A 170 6.53 -3.66 18.32
C ILE A 170 5.69 -3.26 19.53
N THR A 171 4.39 -3.54 19.49
CA THR A 171 3.44 -3.19 20.56
C THR A 171 3.45 -4.19 21.71
N LYS A 172 4.13 -5.34 21.57
CA LYS A 172 4.12 -6.47 22.52
C LYS A 172 2.70 -6.96 22.82
N SER A 173 1.84 -6.96 21.81
CA SER A 173 0.46 -7.41 21.92
C SER A 173 0.39 -8.93 21.82
N ASP A 174 -0.38 -9.56 22.69
CA ASP A 174 -0.57 -11.02 22.72
C ASP A 174 -1.68 -11.46 21.77
N TYR A 175 -2.63 -10.57 21.49
CA TYR A 175 -3.83 -10.85 20.71
C TYR A 175 -4.08 -9.78 19.63
N VAL A 176 -4.51 -10.21 18.46
CA VAL A 176 -4.77 -9.36 17.30
C VAL A 176 -6.16 -9.63 16.73
N VAL A 177 -6.96 -8.60 16.68
CA VAL A 177 -8.23 -8.58 15.96
C VAL A 177 -8.08 -7.70 14.74
N VAL A 178 -8.56 -8.16 13.58
CA VAL A 178 -8.53 -7.39 12.34
C VAL A 178 -9.92 -7.25 11.73
N PHE A 179 -10.13 -6.15 11.05
CA PHE A 179 -11.33 -5.84 10.27
C PHE A 179 -10.92 -5.54 8.83
N GLY A 180 -11.72 -5.96 7.87
CA GLY A 180 -11.41 -5.73 6.46
C GLY A 180 -12.62 -5.88 5.56
N ASP A 181 -12.50 -5.34 4.33
CA ASP A 181 -13.53 -5.39 3.31
C ASP A 181 -12.99 -5.77 1.91
N GLY A 182 -11.71 -5.54 1.64
CA GLY A 182 -11.09 -5.76 0.33
C GLY A 182 -10.24 -7.02 0.24
N ILE A 183 -10.02 -7.50 -0.98
CA ILE A 183 -9.17 -8.69 -1.26
C ILE A 183 -7.76 -8.54 -0.69
N ASN A 184 -7.22 -7.32 -0.64
CA ASN A 184 -5.90 -7.04 -0.07
C ASN A 184 -5.84 -7.20 1.47
N ASP A 185 -6.97 -7.47 2.13
CA ASP A 185 -7.05 -7.80 3.56
C ASP A 185 -7.01 -9.32 3.83
N LEU A 186 -7.16 -10.15 2.79
CA LEU A 186 -7.28 -11.60 2.94
C LEU A 186 -6.09 -12.22 3.68
N GLU A 187 -4.86 -11.84 3.29
CA GLU A 187 -3.66 -12.31 3.97
C GLU A 187 -3.58 -11.83 5.43
N MET A 188 -4.09 -10.63 5.71
CA MET A 188 -4.14 -10.06 7.06
C MET A 188 -5.07 -10.87 7.97
N PHE A 189 -6.18 -11.37 7.43
CA PHE A 189 -7.09 -12.26 8.15
C PHE A 189 -6.39 -13.53 8.63
N GLY A 190 -5.54 -14.14 7.78
CA GLY A 190 -4.71 -15.30 8.13
C GLY A 190 -3.59 -15.02 9.16
N ALA A 191 -3.33 -13.75 9.48
CA ALA A 191 -2.30 -13.33 10.44
C ALA A 191 -2.85 -12.90 11.81
N ALA A 192 -4.18 -12.88 11.98
CA ALA A 192 -4.88 -12.45 13.16
C ALA A 192 -5.36 -13.64 14.01
N ASP A 193 -5.64 -13.37 15.29
CA ASP A 193 -6.28 -14.32 16.19
C ASP A 193 -7.80 -14.35 15.97
N GLU A 194 -8.41 -13.20 15.65
CA GLU A 194 -9.79 -13.07 15.16
C GLU A 194 -9.84 -12.11 13.97
N CYS A 195 -10.75 -12.36 13.02
CA CYS A 195 -10.94 -11.52 11.84
C CYS A 195 -12.42 -11.32 11.54
N TYR A 196 -12.80 -10.09 11.28
CA TYR A 196 -14.18 -9.67 11.04
C TYR A 196 -14.32 -9.03 9.68
N ALA A 197 -15.16 -9.63 8.83
CA ALA A 197 -15.49 -9.06 7.52
C ALA A 197 -16.62 -8.03 7.67
N MET A 198 -16.48 -6.90 6.98
CA MET A 198 -17.57 -5.93 6.85
C MET A 198 -18.72 -6.53 6.05
N ALA A 199 -19.98 -6.11 6.30
CA ALA A 199 -21.14 -6.60 5.53
C ALA A 199 -21.02 -6.31 4.02
N ASN A 200 -20.31 -5.27 3.64
CA ASN A 200 -19.98 -4.94 2.24
C ASN A 200 -18.69 -5.57 1.73
N ALA A 201 -18.01 -6.43 2.52
CA ALA A 201 -16.77 -7.07 2.14
C ALA A 201 -16.94 -8.04 0.96
N GLU A 202 -15.82 -8.31 0.28
CA GLU A 202 -15.72 -9.31 -0.77
C GLU A 202 -16.11 -10.71 -0.26
N PRO A 203 -16.76 -11.55 -1.09
CA PRO A 203 -17.20 -12.89 -0.69
C PRO A 203 -16.09 -13.76 -0.12
N GLU A 204 -14.89 -13.66 -0.68
CA GLU A 204 -13.70 -14.40 -0.26
C GLU A 204 -13.28 -14.05 1.18
N LEU A 205 -13.37 -12.78 1.58
CA LEU A 205 -13.12 -12.36 2.95
C LEU A 205 -14.16 -12.92 3.91
N LYS A 206 -15.44 -12.82 3.53
CA LYS A 206 -16.56 -13.33 4.34
C LYS A 206 -16.43 -14.81 4.60
N ALA A 207 -15.92 -15.58 3.63
CA ALA A 207 -15.76 -17.03 3.71
C ALA A 207 -14.73 -17.47 4.76
N VAL A 208 -13.73 -16.61 5.08
CA VAL A 208 -12.64 -16.93 6.02
C VAL A 208 -12.75 -16.15 7.34
N ALA A 209 -13.69 -15.24 7.46
CA ALA A 209 -13.88 -14.42 8.64
C ALA A 209 -14.40 -15.24 9.85
N THR A 210 -13.97 -14.87 11.04
CA THR A 210 -14.54 -15.35 12.31
C THR A 210 -16.03 -15.02 12.38
N ASN A 211 -16.40 -13.79 11.94
CA ASN A 211 -17.78 -13.37 11.82
C ASN A 211 -17.90 -12.18 10.85
N ILE A 212 -19.14 -11.85 10.46
CA ILE A 212 -19.47 -10.69 9.64
C ILE A 212 -20.13 -9.65 10.56
N ILE A 213 -19.64 -8.41 10.46
CA ILE A 213 -20.18 -7.25 11.18
C ILE A 213 -20.89 -6.29 10.21
N GLU A 214 -21.50 -5.23 10.74
CA GLU A 214 -22.14 -4.20 9.92
C GLU A 214 -21.18 -3.58 8.90
N SER A 215 -21.75 -2.93 7.88
CA SER A 215 -20.96 -2.29 6.82
C SER A 215 -20.18 -1.07 7.35
N ASN A 216 -19.19 -0.63 6.56
CA ASN A 216 -18.49 0.63 6.81
C ASN A 216 -19.45 1.85 6.82
N ASP A 217 -20.53 1.82 6.02
CA ASP A 217 -21.52 2.90 5.98
C ASP A 217 -22.40 2.95 7.24
N ASN A 218 -22.42 1.86 8.01
CA ASN A 218 -23.16 1.73 9.27
C ASN A 218 -22.21 1.67 10.49
N ASP A 219 -21.03 2.24 10.38
CA ASP A 219 -20.06 2.31 11.49
C ASP A 219 -19.74 0.96 12.16
N GLY A 220 -19.76 -0.15 11.40
CA GLY A 220 -19.72 -1.51 11.93
C GLY A 220 -18.54 -1.80 12.87
N VAL A 221 -17.32 -1.27 12.59
CA VAL A 221 -16.17 -1.43 13.49
C VAL A 221 -16.39 -0.69 14.80
N ALA A 222 -16.97 0.52 14.76
CA ALA A 222 -17.22 1.32 15.96
C ALA A 222 -18.27 0.65 16.85
N HIS A 223 -19.34 0.10 16.27
CA HIS A 223 -20.37 -0.65 17.00
C HIS A 223 -19.75 -1.90 17.64
N TRP A 224 -18.97 -2.67 16.89
CA TRP A 224 -18.31 -3.88 17.42
C TRP A 224 -17.37 -3.55 18.61
N LEU A 225 -16.57 -2.46 18.51
CA LEU A 225 -15.70 -2.03 19.61
C LEU A 225 -16.49 -1.60 20.85
N ALA A 226 -17.59 -0.89 20.66
CA ALA A 226 -18.46 -0.46 21.76
C ALA A 226 -19.11 -1.65 22.50
N GLU A 227 -19.53 -2.68 21.76
CA GLU A 227 -20.11 -3.92 22.36
C GLU A 227 -19.08 -4.72 23.17
N LYS A 228 -17.80 -4.62 22.82
CA LYS A 228 -16.69 -5.31 23.53
C LYS A 228 -16.12 -4.49 24.68
N GLU A 229 -16.64 -3.28 24.93
CA GLU A 229 -16.12 -2.36 25.96
C GLU A 229 -14.62 -2.02 25.79
N ILE A 230 -14.14 -1.92 24.54
CA ILE A 230 -12.75 -1.66 24.17
C ILE A 230 -12.57 -0.21 23.72
#